data_971703bac8c78f84b9fd8113c1445d96
#
_entry.id   971703bac8c78f84b9fd8113c1445d96
#
_cell.length_a   1.000
_cell.length_b   1.000
_cell.length_c   1.000
_cell.angle_alpha   90.00
_cell.angle_beta   90.00
_cell.angle_gamma   90.00
#
_symmetry.space_group_name_H-M   'P 1'
#
loop_
_entity.id
_entity.type
_entity.pdbx_description
1 polymer ?
#
loop_
_entity_poly.entity_id
_entity_poly.type
_entity_poly.pdbx_seq_one_letter_code
_entity_poly.pdbx_strand_id
1 'polypeptide(L)'
;MDRFDRKILAALHENARISFAELARRVNLSAPAVADRVAKLEQCGVITGYHARIDPNRVGLPISCLIELTVKHLEYYVVIDEIRKTPEVIECASITGTSGLMIRVAVDTMPALQALIARLMQFGDTKTSIIIDMPVPPRMPALQEDE
;
A
#
# COMPACT_ATOMS: atom_id res chain seq x y z
N MET A 1 -9.96 20.34 -5.22
CA MET A 1 -8.51 20.28 -4.86
C MET A 1 -7.77 21.21 -5.82
N ASP A 2 -7.16 22.29 -5.32
CA ASP A 2 -6.55 23.31 -6.16
C ASP A 2 -5.07 22.99 -6.51
N ARG A 3 -4.43 23.87 -7.31
CA ARG A 3 -3.03 23.73 -7.73
C ARG A 3 -2.04 23.67 -6.56
N PHE A 4 -2.35 24.34 -5.44
CA PHE A 4 -1.47 24.36 -4.29
C PHE A 4 -1.56 23.05 -3.51
N ASP A 5 -2.75 22.46 -3.39
CA ASP A 5 -2.96 21.16 -2.77
C ASP A 5 -2.19 20.08 -3.53
N ARG A 6 -2.23 20.11 -4.87
CA ARG A 6 -1.45 19.18 -5.72
C ARG A 6 0.05 19.29 -5.49
N LYS A 7 0.57 20.53 -5.39
CA LYS A 7 1.99 20.76 -5.09
C LYS A 7 2.38 20.28 -3.69
N ILE A 8 1.51 20.48 -2.69
CA ILE A 8 1.69 19.98 -1.34
C ILE A 8 1.76 18.47 -1.34
N LEU A 9 0.80 17.79 -2.00
CA LEU A 9 0.78 16.33 -2.10
C LEU A 9 2.02 15.78 -2.80
N ALA A 10 2.47 16.41 -3.89
CA ALA A 10 3.68 16.01 -4.59
C ALA A 10 4.93 16.11 -3.69
N ALA A 11 5.08 17.23 -2.97
CA ALA A 11 6.21 17.42 -2.06
C ALA A 11 6.18 16.46 -0.85
N LEU A 12 5.01 16.18 -0.29
CA LEU A 12 4.82 15.20 0.79
C LEU A 12 5.05 13.77 0.31
N HIS A 13 4.67 13.43 -0.91
CA HIS A 13 4.96 12.13 -1.50
C HIS A 13 6.46 11.91 -1.71
N GLU A 14 7.17 12.96 -2.12
CA GLU A 14 8.63 12.93 -2.29
C GLU A 14 9.36 12.81 -0.95
N ASN A 15 8.90 13.58 0.06
CA ASN A 15 9.46 13.58 1.41
C ASN A 15 8.37 13.85 2.46
N ALA A 16 7.82 12.78 3.04
CA ALA A 16 6.81 12.87 4.10
C ALA A 16 7.34 13.52 5.41
N ARG A 17 8.66 13.72 5.55
CA ARG A 17 9.30 14.38 6.71
C ARG A 17 9.65 15.86 6.47
N ILE A 18 9.20 16.43 5.35
CA ILE A 18 9.42 17.84 5.06
C ILE A 18 8.76 18.73 6.13
N SER A 19 9.46 19.76 6.60
CA SER A 19 8.86 20.72 7.54
C SER A 19 7.84 21.61 6.84
N PHE A 20 6.86 22.11 7.58
CA PHE A 20 5.88 23.07 7.02
C PHE A 20 6.55 24.36 6.52
N ALA A 21 7.63 24.79 7.13
CA ALA A 21 8.41 25.94 6.68
C ALA A 21 9.05 25.68 5.30
N GLU A 22 9.61 24.50 5.09
CA GLU A 22 10.20 24.09 3.80
C GLU A 22 9.12 23.87 2.75
N LEU A 23 8.01 23.22 3.13
CA LEU A 23 6.88 22.98 2.27
C LEU A 23 6.27 24.31 1.79
N ALA A 24 6.13 25.29 2.71
CA ALA A 24 5.66 26.63 2.40
C ALA A 24 6.52 27.33 1.35
N ARG A 25 7.85 27.23 1.47
CA ARG A 25 8.78 27.76 0.47
C ARG A 25 8.60 27.12 -0.91
N ARG A 26 8.46 25.77 -0.95
CA ARG A 26 8.29 25.04 -2.21
C ARG A 26 6.99 25.39 -2.95
N VAL A 27 5.93 25.66 -2.21
CA VAL A 27 4.60 25.96 -2.81
C VAL A 27 4.27 27.45 -2.90
N ASN A 28 5.17 28.34 -2.43
CA ASN A 28 4.98 29.79 -2.36
C ASN A 28 3.75 30.20 -1.53
N LEU A 29 3.63 29.65 -0.33
CA LEU A 29 2.61 29.99 0.66
C LEU A 29 3.25 30.29 2.01
N SER A 30 2.48 30.80 2.96
CA SER A 30 2.90 30.90 4.36
C SER A 30 2.81 29.53 5.06
N ALA A 31 3.64 29.31 6.10
CA ALA A 31 3.60 28.06 6.85
C ALA A 31 2.22 27.78 7.52
N PRO A 32 1.52 28.77 8.12
CA PRO A 32 0.15 28.56 8.58
C PRO A 32 -0.82 28.14 7.47
N ALA A 33 -0.75 28.77 6.30
CA ALA A 33 -1.62 28.43 5.17
C ALA A 33 -1.38 26.98 4.66
N VAL A 34 -0.12 26.52 4.68
CA VAL A 34 0.21 25.14 4.37
C VAL A 34 -0.33 24.18 5.42
N ALA A 35 -0.15 24.52 6.71
CA ALA A 35 -0.66 23.69 7.81
C ALA A 35 -2.19 23.49 7.71
N ASP A 36 -2.93 24.56 7.46
CA ASP A 36 -4.39 24.52 7.28
C ASP A 36 -4.80 23.65 6.09
N ARG A 37 -4.05 23.74 4.97
CA ARG A 37 -4.33 22.92 3.78
C ARG A 37 -4.04 21.44 4.03
N VAL A 38 -2.90 21.12 4.66
CA VAL A 38 -2.56 19.74 5.02
C VAL A 38 -3.63 19.16 5.94
N ALA A 39 -4.03 19.89 6.99
CA ALA A 39 -5.09 19.45 7.90
C ALA A 39 -6.41 19.16 7.16
N LYS A 40 -6.80 19.99 6.18
CA LYS A 40 -7.98 19.74 5.35
C LYS A 40 -7.84 18.49 4.49
N LEU A 41 -6.67 18.27 3.87
CA LEU A 41 -6.40 17.09 3.05
C LEU A 41 -6.43 15.80 3.89
N GLU A 42 -6.01 15.87 5.15
CA GLU A 42 -6.12 14.76 6.12
C GLU A 42 -7.58 14.54 6.52
N GLN A 43 -8.30 15.59 6.90
CA GLN A 43 -9.71 15.52 7.32
C GLN A 43 -10.63 14.96 6.24
N CYS A 44 -10.40 15.33 4.97
CA CYS A 44 -11.20 14.82 3.86
C CYS A 44 -10.69 13.47 3.30
N GLY A 45 -9.67 12.86 3.91
CA GLY A 45 -9.17 11.53 3.57
C GLY A 45 -8.35 11.47 2.28
N VAL A 46 -7.91 12.60 1.73
CA VAL A 46 -6.96 12.64 0.60
C VAL A 46 -5.58 12.17 1.06
N ILE A 47 -5.13 12.65 2.22
CA ILE A 47 -3.96 12.09 2.92
C ILE A 47 -4.48 11.07 3.93
N THR A 48 -4.19 9.80 3.70
CA THR A 48 -4.63 8.69 4.54
C THR A 48 -3.61 8.30 5.60
N GLY A 49 -2.40 8.87 5.55
CA GLY A 49 -1.34 8.62 6.51
C GLY A 49 0.05 8.92 5.95
N TYR A 50 1.04 8.79 6.83
CA TYR A 50 2.46 8.98 6.53
C TYR A 50 3.22 7.72 6.95
N HIS A 51 3.79 7.00 5.99
CA HIS A 51 4.42 5.71 6.27
C HIS A 51 5.85 5.67 5.73
N ALA A 52 6.76 5.09 6.53
CA ALA A 52 8.08 4.74 6.04
C ALA A 52 7.97 3.59 5.03
N ARG A 53 8.66 3.72 3.92
CA ARG A 53 8.78 2.64 2.96
C ARG A 53 9.92 1.71 3.39
N ILE A 54 9.57 0.46 3.71
CA ILE A 54 10.52 -0.55 4.15
C ILE A 54 10.84 -1.48 2.97
N ASP A 55 12.12 -1.71 2.71
CA ASP A 55 12.57 -2.73 1.75
C ASP A 55 12.57 -4.10 2.45
N PRO A 56 11.71 -5.05 2.06
CA PRO A 56 11.65 -6.36 2.69
C PRO A 56 12.99 -7.11 2.62
N ASN A 57 13.76 -6.96 1.55
CA ASN A 57 15.06 -7.60 1.42
C ASN A 57 16.04 -7.15 2.52
N ARG A 58 15.98 -5.87 2.91
CA ARG A 58 16.87 -5.27 3.92
C ARG A 58 16.50 -5.65 5.35
N VAL A 59 15.30 -6.18 5.57
CA VAL A 59 14.83 -6.66 6.88
C VAL A 59 14.73 -8.19 6.96
N GLY A 60 15.40 -8.90 6.04
CA GLY A 60 15.49 -10.34 6.09
C GLY A 60 14.33 -11.10 5.46
N LEU A 61 13.52 -10.45 4.61
CA LEU A 61 12.38 -11.04 3.90
C LEU A 61 12.60 -10.97 2.37
N PRO A 62 13.56 -11.73 1.81
CA PRO A 62 13.95 -11.58 0.40
C PRO A 62 12.93 -12.14 -0.60
N ILE A 63 11.95 -12.92 -0.17
CA ILE A 63 10.97 -13.52 -1.07
C ILE A 63 9.66 -12.76 -0.98
N SER A 64 9.35 -11.98 -2.03
CA SER A 64 8.08 -11.27 -2.17
C SER A 64 7.22 -11.95 -3.23
N CYS A 65 5.93 -12.14 -2.91
CA CYS A 65 5.00 -12.82 -3.81
C CYS A 65 3.66 -12.08 -3.91
N LEU A 66 2.98 -12.30 -5.03
CA LEU A 66 1.55 -12.05 -5.18
C LEU A 66 0.82 -13.40 -5.17
N ILE A 67 -0.17 -13.55 -4.33
CA ILE A 67 -1.02 -14.74 -4.22
C ILE A 67 -2.45 -14.34 -4.56
N GLU A 68 -2.96 -14.90 -5.64
CA GLU A 68 -4.37 -14.83 -5.98
C GLU A 68 -5.10 -15.94 -5.20
N LEU A 69 -6.12 -15.59 -4.44
CA LEU A 69 -6.95 -16.54 -3.69
C LEU A 69 -8.39 -16.49 -4.19
N THR A 70 -8.85 -17.62 -4.70
CA THR A 70 -10.26 -17.85 -5.05
C THR A 70 -10.95 -18.51 -3.88
N VAL A 71 -11.67 -17.73 -3.06
CA VAL A 71 -12.35 -18.23 -1.85
C VAL A 71 -13.44 -19.23 -2.22
N LYS A 72 -13.43 -20.39 -1.56
CA LYS A 72 -14.42 -21.47 -1.69
C LYS A 72 -14.88 -21.92 -0.31
N HIS A 73 -16.12 -22.26 -0.17
CA HIS A 73 -16.70 -22.96 0.99
C HIS A 73 -16.69 -22.21 2.33
N LEU A 74 -16.24 -20.95 2.39
CA LEU A 74 -16.20 -20.15 3.62
C LEU A 74 -16.81 -18.78 3.39
N GLU A 75 -17.29 -18.17 4.46
CA GLU A 75 -17.73 -16.78 4.42
C GLU A 75 -16.53 -15.85 4.20
N TYR A 76 -16.68 -14.97 3.25
CA TYR A 76 -15.64 -14.02 2.84
C TYR A 76 -15.00 -13.27 4.02
N TYR A 77 -15.81 -12.79 4.97
CA TYR A 77 -15.30 -12.03 6.13
C TYR A 77 -14.45 -12.87 7.07
N VAL A 78 -14.71 -14.16 7.21
CA VAL A 78 -13.91 -15.09 8.01
C VAL A 78 -12.50 -15.21 7.39
N VAL A 79 -12.44 -15.33 6.07
CA VAL A 79 -11.16 -15.40 5.34
C VAL A 79 -10.36 -14.11 5.50
N ILE A 80 -11.00 -12.95 5.38
CA ILE A 80 -10.35 -11.65 5.57
C ILE A 80 -9.80 -11.49 6.98
N ASP A 81 -10.51 -11.94 8.01
CA ASP A 81 -10.04 -11.84 9.38
C ASP A 81 -8.83 -12.75 9.65
N GLU A 82 -8.76 -13.92 9.03
CA GLU A 82 -7.57 -14.78 9.10
C GLU A 82 -6.39 -14.19 8.33
N ILE A 83 -6.63 -13.60 7.15
CA ILE A 83 -5.60 -12.89 6.38
C ILE A 83 -5.02 -11.72 7.19
N ARG A 84 -5.86 -10.93 7.87
CA ARG A 84 -5.41 -9.81 8.73
C ARG A 84 -4.50 -10.23 9.87
N LYS A 85 -4.68 -11.45 10.40
CA LYS A 85 -3.86 -12.01 11.48
C LYS A 85 -2.56 -12.66 10.97
N THR A 86 -2.39 -12.79 9.66
CA THR A 86 -1.25 -13.44 9.03
C THR A 86 -0.11 -12.44 8.89
N PRO A 87 0.99 -12.55 9.67
CA PRO A 87 2.03 -11.52 9.74
C PRO A 87 2.86 -11.40 8.45
N GLU A 88 2.89 -12.44 7.62
CA GLU A 88 3.59 -12.44 6.33
C GLU A 88 2.85 -11.59 5.27
N VAL A 89 1.58 -11.24 5.51
CA VAL A 89 0.78 -10.43 4.60
C VAL A 89 1.13 -8.96 4.76
N ILE A 90 1.57 -8.35 3.67
CA ILE A 90 1.86 -6.91 3.60
C ILE A 90 0.63 -6.12 3.14
N GLU A 91 -0.13 -6.70 2.21
CA GLU A 91 -1.26 -6.04 1.55
C GLU A 91 -2.26 -7.10 1.08
N CYS A 92 -3.54 -6.77 1.15
CA CYS A 92 -4.60 -7.60 0.58
C CYS A 92 -5.65 -6.70 -0.07
N ALA A 93 -5.96 -6.96 -1.31
CA ALA A 93 -7.00 -6.26 -2.07
C ALA A 93 -8.09 -7.24 -2.51
N SER A 94 -9.35 -6.81 -2.39
CA SER A 94 -10.45 -7.48 -3.07
C SER A 94 -10.46 -7.06 -4.53
N ILE A 95 -10.48 -8.03 -5.42
CA ILE A 95 -10.43 -7.80 -6.87
C ILE A 95 -11.66 -8.39 -7.55
N THR A 96 -12.04 -7.79 -8.67
CA THR A 96 -13.04 -8.36 -9.57
C THR A 96 -12.43 -9.50 -10.39
N GLY A 97 -13.26 -10.42 -10.88
CA GLY A 97 -12.82 -11.57 -11.67
C GLY A 97 -12.92 -12.88 -10.89
N THR A 98 -12.17 -13.88 -11.30
CA THR A 98 -12.29 -15.25 -10.76
C THR A 98 -11.64 -15.45 -9.40
N SER A 99 -10.60 -14.69 -9.07
CA SER A 99 -9.79 -14.94 -7.87
C SER A 99 -10.37 -14.32 -6.60
N GLY A 100 -11.00 -13.18 -6.67
CA GLY A 100 -11.62 -12.48 -5.51
C GLY A 100 -10.62 -11.73 -4.61
N LEU A 101 -9.48 -12.30 -4.26
CA LEU A 101 -8.44 -11.66 -3.42
C LEU A 101 -7.08 -11.69 -4.10
N MET A 102 -6.37 -10.57 -4.00
CA MET A 102 -4.95 -10.43 -4.33
C MET A 102 -4.18 -10.12 -3.05
N ILE A 103 -3.27 -10.98 -2.66
CA ILE A 103 -2.52 -10.91 -1.41
C ILE A 103 -1.05 -10.71 -1.74
N ARG A 104 -0.44 -9.64 -1.23
CA ARG A 104 1.01 -9.44 -1.29
C ARG A 104 1.63 -9.94 0.01
N VAL A 105 2.66 -10.76 -0.11
CA VAL A 105 3.36 -11.35 1.03
C VAL A 105 4.87 -11.15 0.91
N ALA A 106 5.56 -11.16 2.05
CA ALA A 106 7.01 -11.25 2.11
C ALA A 106 7.41 -12.29 3.17
N VAL A 107 8.36 -13.15 2.82
CA VAL A 107 8.87 -14.23 3.67
C VAL A 107 10.39 -14.35 3.56
N ASP A 108 10.99 -15.00 4.53
CA ASP A 108 12.44 -15.21 4.63
C ASP A 108 12.94 -16.38 3.77
N THR A 109 12.15 -17.44 3.65
CA THR A 109 12.55 -18.70 3.02
C THR A 109 11.45 -19.33 2.16
N MET A 110 11.85 -20.21 1.23
CA MET A 110 10.90 -20.97 0.42
C MET A 110 10.04 -21.93 1.26
N PRO A 111 10.56 -22.62 2.30
CA PRO A 111 9.71 -23.39 3.21
C PRO A 111 8.65 -22.55 3.92
N ALA A 112 8.98 -21.33 4.33
CA ALA A 112 8.01 -20.41 4.93
C ALA A 112 6.90 -20.02 3.92
N LEU A 113 7.26 -19.77 2.66
CA LEU A 113 6.29 -19.55 1.59
C LEU A 113 5.38 -20.76 1.38
N GLN A 114 5.93 -21.96 1.34
CA GLN A 114 5.15 -23.19 1.19
C GLN A 114 4.15 -23.38 2.34
N ALA A 115 4.59 -23.14 3.58
CA ALA A 115 3.72 -23.20 4.75
C ALA A 115 2.57 -22.17 4.69
N LEU A 116 2.88 -20.96 4.25
CA LEU A 116 1.88 -19.91 4.05
C LEU A 116 0.85 -20.31 2.99
N ILE A 117 1.29 -20.79 1.83
CA ILE A 117 0.41 -21.25 0.75
C ILE A 117 -0.49 -22.38 1.27
N ALA A 118 0.05 -23.37 1.99
CA ALA A 118 -0.75 -24.46 2.55
C ALA A 118 -1.83 -23.96 3.53
N ARG A 119 -1.56 -22.92 4.33
CA ARG A 119 -2.58 -22.27 5.16
C ARG A 119 -3.67 -21.59 4.32
N LEU A 120 -3.29 -20.86 3.28
CA LEU A 120 -4.23 -20.17 2.42
C LEU A 120 -5.10 -21.11 1.58
N MET A 121 -4.57 -22.27 1.19
CA MET A 121 -5.31 -23.32 0.46
C MET A 121 -6.48 -23.92 1.26
N GLN A 122 -6.53 -23.74 2.58
CA GLN A 122 -7.68 -24.11 3.39
C GLN A 122 -8.93 -23.25 3.08
N PHE A 123 -8.73 -22.05 2.53
CA PHE A 123 -9.80 -21.10 2.18
C PHE A 123 -10.24 -21.22 0.72
N GLY A 124 -9.43 -21.80 -0.15
CA GLY A 124 -9.73 -21.93 -1.57
C GLY A 124 -8.50 -22.20 -2.43
N ASP A 125 -8.67 -22.01 -3.73
CA ASP A 125 -7.58 -22.21 -4.69
C ASP A 125 -6.63 -21.01 -4.66
N THR A 126 -5.33 -21.30 -4.71
CA THR A 126 -4.29 -20.28 -4.75
C THR A 126 -3.49 -20.34 -6.03
N LYS A 127 -3.11 -19.17 -6.55
CA LYS A 127 -2.12 -19.02 -7.61
C LYS A 127 -1.05 -18.05 -7.13
N THR A 128 0.19 -18.52 -7.04
CA THR A 128 1.32 -17.75 -6.49
C THR A 128 2.28 -17.31 -7.59
N SER A 129 2.64 -16.03 -7.59
CA SER A 129 3.62 -15.42 -8.47
C SER A 129 4.72 -14.77 -7.63
N ILE A 130 5.96 -15.20 -7.81
CA ILE A 130 7.12 -14.57 -7.15
C ILE A 130 7.43 -13.27 -7.90
N ILE A 131 7.62 -12.19 -7.14
CA ILE A 131 8.04 -10.90 -7.69
C ILE A 131 9.56 -10.97 -7.90
N ILE A 132 9.98 -10.96 -9.16
CA ILE A 132 11.40 -11.00 -9.53
C ILE A 132 11.99 -9.60 -9.45
N ASP A 133 11.24 -8.59 -9.93
CA ASP A 133 11.64 -7.19 -9.98
C ASP A 133 10.42 -6.29 -9.90
N MET A 134 10.64 -5.03 -9.54
CA MET A 134 9.60 -3.99 -9.51
C MET A 134 10.08 -2.77 -10.31
N PRO A 135 10.01 -2.83 -11.65
CA PRO A 135 10.51 -1.76 -12.52
C PRO A 135 9.84 -0.41 -12.27
N VAL A 136 8.58 -0.43 -11.84
CA VAL A 136 7.84 0.76 -11.44
C VAL A 136 7.41 0.59 -9.98
N PRO A 137 8.14 1.20 -9.05
CA PRO A 137 7.74 1.19 -7.64
C PRO A 137 6.45 2.01 -7.41
N PRO A 138 5.73 1.76 -6.31
CA PRO A 138 4.57 2.57 -5.96
C PRO A 138 4.90 4.06 -5.99
N ARG A 139 4.09 4.82 -6.69
CA ARG A 139 4.21 6.27 -6.88
C ARG A 139 2.85 6.94 -6.71
N MET A 140 2.86 8.25 -6.52
CA MET A 140 1.65 9.04 -6.48
C MET A 140 0.85 8.86 -7.79
N PRO A 141 -0.47 8.65 -7.73
CA PRO A 141 -1.30 8.62 -8.94
C PRO A 141 -1.22 9.97 -9.67
N ALA A 142 -1.41 9.94 -10.98
CA ALA A 142 -1.54 11.17 -11.76
C ALA A 142 -2.81 11.90 -11.29
N LEU A 143 -2.63 13.11 -10.76
CA LEU A 143 -3.74 13.96 -10.36
C LEU A 143 -4.29 14.66 -11.61
N GLN A 144 -5.61 14.63 -11.79
CA GLN A 144 -6.26 15.37 -12.87
C GLN A 144 -6.08 16.87 -12.63
N GLU A 145 -5.77 17.62 -13.71
CA GLU A 145 -5.82 19.07 -13.69
C GLU A 145 -7.29 19.47 -13.72
N ASP A 146 -7.69 20.43 -12.86
CA ASP A 146 -9.00 21.05 -12.99
C ASP A 146 -8.97 21.89 -14.28
N GLU A 147 -9.92 21.64 -15.19
CA GLU A 147 -10.15 22.43 -16.40
C GLU A 147 -10.51 23.88 -16.06
#